data_0b1cba64bb030ede6a2466f35becc96c
#
_entry.id   0b1cba64bb030ede6a2466f35becc96c
#
_cell.length_a   1.000
_cell.length_b   1.000
_cell.length_c   1.000
_cell.angle_alpha   90.00
_cell.angle_beta   90.00
_cell.angle_gamma   90.00
#
_symmetry.space_group_name_H-M   'P 1'
#
loop_
_entity.id
_entity.type
_entity.pdbx_description
1 polymer ?
#
loop_
_entity_poly.entity_id
_entity_poly.type
_entity_poly.pdbx_seq_one_letter_code
_entity_poly.pdbx_strand_id
1 'polypeptide(L)'
;MDLSQAIECASAFVFPGFLADDASLAAERSKNEEALAVLRDAWSSAEPGHEPFGYDLIMSLADRNRDVCDRYGIERLRDASSPNLARKLSDADLVRACAALQRRPVEQVAALAGQGAADLNVAYVDAPVSGMVMGIDIETTDRDPARGYIINVGLEFTTIESGAKSHDAHAAYFGLPQMYEQKGVPLADIHKIQWSDVEGKQPFRENKAIQKAILTAMCAYPYMAHNAAFEDSWFMLHMDGYAEARRAGRILPIDTRDICRRIDPEVRTLPRDSRPASLENWARRRGTLAAGESERHLGLDDVDLMLATVLAEFSERNMLE
;
A
#
# COMPACT_ATOMS: atom_id res chain seq x y z
N MET A 1 7.92 13.67 -31.38
CA MET A 1 7.09 12.42 -31.19
C MET A 1 5.70 12.73 -31.70
N ASP A 2 5.08 11.83 -32.47
CA ASP A 2 3.67 11.97 -32.87
C ASP A 2 2.73 11.32 -31.78
N LEU A 3 1.39 11.52 -31.97
CA LEU A 3 0.42 11.03 -31.02
C LEU A 3 0.42 9.48 -30.85
N SER A 4 0.59 8.76 -31.98
CA SER A 4 0.62 7.29 -31.95
C SER A 4 1.83 6.78 -31.15
N GLN A 5 2.99 7.40 -31.39
CA GLN A 5 4.22 7.10 -30.65
C GLN A 5 4.10 7.48 -29.15
N ALA A 6 3.39 8.58 -28.84
CA ALA A 6 3.16 8.98 -27.45
C ALA A 6 2.24 7.99 -26.72
N ILE A 7 1.18 7.49 -27.37
CA ILE A 7 0.30 6.45 -26.83
C ILE A 7 1.06 5.13 -26.62
N GLU A 8 1.87 4.72 -27.58
CA GLU A 8 2.72 3.53 -27.46
C GLU A 8 3.70 3.67 -26.28
N CYS A 9 4.37 4.82 -26.16
CA CYS A 9 5.26 5.13 -25.05
C CYS A 9 4.53 5.06 -23.69
N ALA A 10 3.32 5.60 -23.60
CA ALA A 10 2.52 5.55 -22.38
C ALA A 10 2.06 4.12 -22.02
N SER A 11 1.77 3.30 -23.02
CA SER A 11 1.33 1.92 -22.85
C SER A 11 2.48 0.97 -22.51
N ALA A 12 3.68 1.26 -23.03
CA ALA A 12 4.89 0.48 -22.78
C ALA A 12 5.49 0.85 -21.42
N PHE A 13 4.94 0.30 -20.33
CA PHE A 13 5.46 0.56 -19.00
C PHE A 13 6.83 -0.09 -18.78
N VAL A 14 7.86 0.75 -18.63
CA VAL A 14 9.23 0.32 -18.32
C VAL A 14 9.53 0.71 -16.87
N PHE A 15 9.89 -0.28 -16.06
CA PHE A 15 10.37 -0.03 -14.70
C PHE A 15 11.80 0.52 -14.75
N PRO A 16 12.06 1.70 -14.19
CA PRO A 16 13.39 2.29 -14.23
C PRO A 16 14.49 1.37 -13.66
N GLY A 17 14.17 0.51 -12.70
CA GLY A 17 15.11 -0.45 -12.13
C GLY A 17 15.63 -1.51 -13.11
N PHE A 18 15.01 -1.67 -14.29
CA PHE A 18 15.53 -2.53 -15.35
C PHE A 18 16.50 -1.81 -16.30
N LEU A 19 16.61 -0.50 -16.19
CA LEU A 19 17.54 0.29 -17.00
C LEU A 19 18.96 0.15 -16.42
N ALA A 20 19.94 0.05 -17.30
CA ALA A 20 21.29 -0.37 -16.94
C ALA A 20 22.10 0.67 -16.15
N ASP A 21 21.78 1.96 -16.34
CA ASP A 21 22.54 3.08 -15.80
C ASP A 21 21.73 4.38 -15.75
N ASP A 22 22.31 5.41 -15.13
CA ASP A 22 21.70 6.73 -14.99
C ASP A 22 21.45 7.43 -16.34
N ALA A 23 22.25 7.17 -17.36
CA ALA A 23 22.07 7.73 -18.70
C ALA A 23 20.81 7.14 -19.36
N SER A 24 20.59 5.83 -19.23
CA SER A 24 19.39 5.16 -19.69
C SER A 24 18.13 5.66 -18.98
N LEU A 25 18.21 5.90 -17.67
CA LEU A 25 17.13 6.49 -16.88
C LEU A 25 16.79 7.92 -17.33
N ALA A 26 17.80 8.75 -17.56
CA ALA A 26 17.63 10.12 -18.05
C ALA A 26 17.01 10.15 -19.45
N ALA A 27 17.44 9.25 -20.34
CA ALA A 27 16.88 9.12 -21.67
C ALA A 27 15.40 8.68 -21.66
N GLU A 28 15.05 7.71 -20.83
CA GLU A 28 13.67 7.25 -20.67
C GLU A 28 12.78 8.35 -20.08
N ARG A 29 13.28 9.10 -19.09
CA ARG A 29 12.58 10.27 -18.55
C ARG A 29 12.31 11.31 -19.63
N SER A 30 13.31 11.69 -20.39
CA SER A 30 13.16 12.68 -21.47
C SER A 30 12.15 12.25 -22.53
N LYS A 31 12.16 10.97 -22.89
CA LYS A 31 11.18 10.37 -23.80
C LYS A 31 9.77 10.41 -23.23
N ASN A 32 9.61 10.11 -21.93
CA ASN A 32 8.32 10.16 -21.26
C ASN A 32 7.79 11.58 -21.12
N GLU A 33 8.64 12.56 -20.86
CA GLU A 33 8.28 13.99 -20.84
C GLU A 33 7.78 14.48 -22.19
N GLU A 34 8.48 14.11 -23.28
CA GLU A 34 8.04 14.43 -24.65
C GLU A 34 6.68 13.79 -24.95
N ALA A 35 6.50 12.51 -24.63
CA ALA A 35 5.24 11.81 -24.82
C ALA A 35 4.10 12.44 -24.00
N LEU A 36 4.36 12.79 -22.73
CA LEU A 36 3.39 13.45 -21.87
C LEU A 36 2.94 14.80 -22.42
N ALA A 37 3.86 15.59 -22.99
CA ALA A 37 3.52 16.86 -23.60
C ALA A 37 2.58 16.66 -24.80
N VAL A 38 2.87 15.68 -25.67
CA VAL A 38 2.02 15.34 -26.83
C VAL A 38 0.63 14.85 -26.39
N LEU A 39 0.57 13.98 -25.38
CA LEU A 39 -0.70 13.46 -24.86
C LEU A 39 -1.56 14.55 -24.24
N ARG A 40 -0.97 15.47 -23.45
CA ARG A 40 -1.67 16.60 -22.85
C ARG A 40 -2.21 17.57 -23.87
N ASP A 41 -1.42 17.89 -24.91
CA ASP A 41 -1.84 18.76 -26.00
C ASP A 41 -3.02 18.15 -26.78
N ALA A 42 -2.91 16.89 -27.17
CA ALA A 42 -3.99 16.18 -27.87
C ALA A 42 -5.26 16.07 -27.02
N TRP A 43 -5.13 15.81 -25.72
CA TRP A 43 -6.27 15.76 -24.79
C TRP A 43 -6.94 17.14 -24.66
N SER A 44 -6.15 18.20 -24.47
CA SER A 44 -6.67 19.57 -24.28
C SER A 44 -7.31 20.13 -25.55
N SER A 45 -6.91 19.63 -26.70
CA SER A 45 -7.42 20.05 -28.03
C SER A 45 -8.62 19.25 -28.50
N ALA A 46 -8.95 18.13 -27.83
CA ALA A 46 -10.10 17.30 -28.17
C ALA A 46 -11.41 17.93 -27.67
N GLU A 47 -12.51 17.68 -28.40
CA GLU A 47 -13.82 17.98 -27.88
C GLU A 47 -14.15 17.06 -26.68
N PRO A 48 -14.82 17.56 -25.63
CA PRO A 48 -15.18 16.73 -24.48
C PRO A 48 -15.93 15.47 -24.88
N GLY A 49 -15.44 14.31 -24.45
CA GLY A 49 -15.98 13.00 -24.79
C GLY A 49 -15.50 12.40 -26.12
N HIS A 50 -14.61 13.10 -26.83
CA HIS A 50 -13.97 12.63 -28.07
C HIS A 50 -12.45 12.55 -27.96
N GLU A 51 -11.95 12.41 -26.73
CA GLU A 51 -10.54 12.27 -26.45
C GLU A 51 -10.00 10.98 -27.11
N PRO A 52 -8.85 11.04 -27.81
CA PRO A 52 -8.33 9.93 -28.62
C PRO A 52 -7.79 8.75 -27.76
N PHE A 53 -7.69 8.93 -26.44
CA PHE A 53 -7.13 7.94 -25.51
C PHE A 53 -7.64 8.22 -24.08
N GLY A 54 -7.44 7.25 -23.14
CA GLY A 54 -7.85 7.40 -21.76
C GLY A 54 -6.94 8.35 -20.97
N TYR A 55 -7.50 9.09 -20.02
CA TYR A 55 -6.76 9.97 -19.11
C TYR A 55 -5.74 9.23 -18.23
N ASP A 56 -5.98 7.97 -17.97
CA ASP A 56 -5.08 7.05 -17.28
C ASP A 56 -3.70 6.95 -17.95
N LEU A 57 -3.61 7.05 -19.27
CA LEU A 57 -2.33 7.11 -19.98
C LEU A 57 -1.53 8.36 -19.62
N ILE A 58 -2.17 9.53 -19.55
CA ILE A 58 -1.54 10.78 -19.15
C ILE A 58 -1.04 10.67 -17.71
N MET A 59 -1.88 10.15 -16.82
CA MET A 59 -1.54 10.03 -15.40
C MET A 59 -0.41 9.02 -15.19
N SER A 60 -0.48 7.86 -15.81
CA SER A 60 0.58 6.84 -15.74
C SER A 60 1.93 7.39 -16.21
N LEU A 61 1.93 8.17 -17.29
CA LEU A 61 3.16 8.76 -17.82
C LEU A 61 3.68 9.92 -16.95
N ALA A 62 2.77 10.75 -16.41
CA ALA A 62 3.13 11.81 -15.46
C ALA A 62 3.81 11.24 -14.21
N ASP A 63 3.37 10.08 -13.75
CA ASP A 63 3.96 9.41 -12.60
C ASP A 63 5.35 8.87 -12.86
N ARG A 64 5.56 8.29 -14.04
CA ARG A 64 6.89 7.83 -14.44
C ARG A 64 7.90 8.97 -14.50
N ASN A 65 7.45 10.19 -14.85
CA ASN A 65 8.29 11.38 -14.88
C ASN A 65 8.61 11.95 -13.47
N ARG A 66 7.92 11.52 -12.42
CA ARG A 66 8.18 11.93 -11.04
C ARG A 66 9.25 11.08 -10.39
N ASP A 67 10.42 11.00 -10.87
CA ASP A 67 11.52 10.27 -10.22
C ASP A 67 11.12 8.90 -9.63
N VAL A 68 10.46 8.08 -10.45
CA VAL A 68 10.01 6.74 -10.03
C VAL A 68 11.18 5.93 -9.44
N CYS A 69 12.37 6.05 -10.04
CA CYS A 69 13.58 5.41 -9.52
C CYS A 69 13.91 5.80 -8.10
N ASP A 70 13.78 7.10 -7.80
CA ASP A 70 14.04 7.61 -6.45
C ASP A 70 12.97 7.21 -5.46
N ARG A 71 11.71 7.10 -5.90
CA ARG A 71 10.61 6.71 -5.04
C ARG A 71 10.67 5.25 -4.63
N TYR A 72 10.96 4.35 -5.56
CA TYR A 72 10.99 2.92 -5.30
C TYR A 72 12.35 2.38 -4.88
N GLY A 73 13.42 3.08 -5.23
CA GLY A 73 14.79 2.56 -5.18
C GLY A 73 15.07 1.55 -6.29
N ILE A 74 16.19 1.71 -6.99
CA ILE A 74 16.58 0.88 -8.13
C ILE A 74 16.67 -0.61 -7.76
N GLU A 75 17.18 -0.94 -6.58
CA GLU A 75 17.36 -2.31 -6.10
C GLU A 75 16.02 -3.02 -5.94
N ARG A 76 15.01 -2.35 -5.35
CA ARG A 76 13.68 -2.91 -5.19
C ARG A 76 13.00 -3.19 -6.54
N LEU A 77 13.21 -2.33 -7.53
CA LEU A 77 12.69 -2.51 -8.88
C LEU A 77 13.39 -3.63 -9.64
N ARG A 78 14.69 -3.81 -9.44
CA ARG A 78 15.47 -4.92 -10.03
C ARG A 78 15.00 -6.28 -9.57
N ASP A 79 14.57 -6.40 -8.32
CA ASP A 79 14.03 -7.63 -7.76
C ASP A 79 12.58 -7.91 -8.19
N ALA A 80 11.91 -6.95 -8.80
CA ALA A 80 10.56 -7.11 -9.31
C ALA A 80 10.57 -7.93 -10.61
N SER A 81 10.24 -9.19 -10.54
CA SER A 81 10.09 -10.07 -11.71
C SER A 81 8.82 -9.79 -12.52
N SER A 82 8.00 -8.81 -12.13
CA SER A 82 6.81 -8.33 -12.84
C SER A 82 6.53 -6.87 -12.45
N PRO A 83 5.70 -6.15 -13.21
CA PRO A 83 5.28 -4.79 -12.88
C PRO A 83 4.58 -4.64 -11.54
N ASN A 84 4.13 -5.69 -10.90
CA ASN A 84 3.52 -5.64 -9.59
C ASN A 84 4.60 -5.46 -8.51
N LEU A 85 4.73 -4.24 -8.00
CA LEU A 85 5.73 -3.85 -6.99
C LEU A 85 5.35 -4.27 -5.56
N ALA A 86 4.08 -4.52 -5.31
CA ALA A 86 3.52 -4.81 -4.00
C ALA A 86 3.67 -6.29 -3.62
N ARG A 87 4.89 -6.76 -3.39
CA ARG A 87 5.10 -8.19 -3.11
C ARG A 87 5.33 -8.53 -1.66
N LYS A 88 6.30 -7.90 -1.04
CA LYS A 88 6.63 -8.09 0.37
C LYS A 88 7.55 -6.96 0.86
N LEU A 89 7.52 -6.71 2.14
CA LEU A 89 8.50 -5.88 2.82
C LEU A 89 9.86 -6.59 2.85
N SER A 90 10.94 -5.82 3.00
CA SER A 90 12.27 -6.37 3.19
C SER A 90 12.40 -7.08 4.53
N ASP A 91 13.34 -8.02 4.64
CA ASP A 91 13.61 -8.71 5.91
C ASP A 91 14.05 -7.69 6.99
N ALA A 92 14.78 -6.64 6.61
CA ALA A 92 15.13 -5.56 7.52
C ALA A 92 13.90 -4.79 8.04
N ASP A 93 12.89 -4.54 7.20
CA ASP A 93 11.64 -3.93 7.65
C ASP A 93 10.90 -4.84 8.63
N LEU A 94 10.83 -6.14 8.37
CA LEU A 94 10.18 -7.10 9.25
C LEU A 94 10.86 -7.19 10.62
N VAL A 95 12.18 -7.18 10.66
CA VAL A 95 12.95 -7.12 11.92
C VAL A 95 12.70 -5.82 12.66
N ARG A 96 12.68 -4.68 11.97
CA ARG A 96 12.36 -3.37 12.56
C ARG A 96 10.95 -3.32 13.10
N ALA A 97 9.98 -3.91 12.41
CA ALA A 97 8.59 -4.00 12.84
C ALA A 97 8.45 -4.79 14.15
N CYS A 98 9.09 -5.96 14.23
CA CYS A 98 9.12 -6.76 15.45
C CYS A 98 9.78 -5.99 16.63
N ALA A 99 10.92 -5.35 16.37
CA ALA A 99 11.64 -4.57 17.37
C ALA A 99 10.80 -3.39 17.90
N ALA A 100 10.08 -2.70 17.03
CA ALA A 100 9.20 -1.59 17.40
C ALA A 100 8.03 -2.07 18.27
N LEU A 101 7.37 -3.16 17.90
CA LEU A 101 6.28 -3.75 18.68
C LEU A 101 6.73 -4.22 20.06
N GLN A 102 7.94 -4.76 20.17
CA GLN A 102 8.51 -5.22 21.44
C GLN A 102 9.27 -4.13 22.20
N ARG A 103 9.34 -2.89 21.67
CA ARG A 103 10.11 -1.78 22.25
C ARG A 103 11.56 -2.13 22.55
N ARG A 104 12.18 -2.89 21.67
CA ARG A 104 13.57 -3.39 21.81
C ARG A 104 14.48 -2.78 20.76
N PRO A 105 15.79 -2.68 21.04
CA PRO A 105 16.79 -2.34 20.02
C PRO A 105 16.73 -3.33 18.84
N VAL A 106 16.82 -2.80 17.61
CA VAL A 106 16.75 -3.60 16.37
C VAL A 106 17.82 -4.70 16.37
N GLU A 107 19.02 -4.42 16.91
CA GLU A 107 20.14 -5.36 16.98
C GLU A 107 19.83 -6.59 17.83
N GLN A 108 19.05 -6.42 18.90
CA GLN A 108 18.64 -7.55 19.76
C GLN A 108 17.67 -8.46 19.02
N VAL A 109 16.68 -7.91 18.32
CA VAL A 109 15.73 -8.68 17.52
C VAL A 109 16.41 -9.33 16.32
N ALA A 110 17.32 -8.62 15.66
CA ALA A 110 18.12 -9.15 14.57
C ALA A 110 18.98 -10.35 15.01
N ALA A 111 19.54 -10.30 16.20
CA ALA A 111 20.32 -11.41 16.78
C ALA A 111 19.44 -12.66 17.03
N LEU A 112 18.18 -12.48 17.46
CA LEU A 112 17.23 -13.57 17.66
C LEU A 112 16.70 -14.12 16.34
N ALA A 113 16.49 -13.24 15.37
CA ALA A 113 16.04 -13.61 14.04
C ALA A 113 17.12 -14.33 13.20
N GLY A 114 18.34 -14.41 13.70
CA GLY A 114 19.45 -15.02 12.95
C GLY A 114 19.77 -14.25 11.68
N GLN A 115 20.15 -14.96 10.62
CA GLN A 115 20.51 -14.36 9.33
C GLN A 115 19.34 -14.27 8.33
N GLY A 116 18.13 -14.58 8.75
CA GLY A 116 16.98 -14.61 7.83
C GLY A 116 15.64 -14.39 8.50
N ALA A 117 14.68 -13.88 7.72
CA ALA A 117 13.30 -13.66 8.16
C ALA A 117 12.60 -14.95 8.62
N ALA A 118 13.09 -16.12 8.26
CA ALA A 118 12.53 -17.40 8.70
C ALA A 118 12.62 -17.59 10.22
N ASP A 119 13.66 -17.06 10.86
CA ASP A 119 13.88 -17.18 12.29
C ASP A 119 13.15 -16.09 13.11
N LEU A 120 12.54 -15.13 12.44
CA LEU A 120 11.80 -14.04 13.08
C LEU A 120 10.60 -14.54 13.92
N ASN A 121 10.11 -15.73 13.66
CA ASN A 121 9.05 -16.37 14.46
C ASN A 121 9.45 -16.51 15.94
N VAL A 122 10.73 -16.82 16.19
CA VAL A 122 11.28 -16.93 17.56
C VAL A 122 11.33 -15.54 18.19
N ALA A 123 11.75 -14.53 17.44
CA ALA A 123 11.84 -13.16 17.95
C ALA A 123 10.46 -12.59 18.36
N TYR A 124 9.40 -12.90 17.61
CA TYR A 124 8.06 -12.41 17.93
C TYR A 124 7.50 -12.94 19.26
N VAL A 125 7.86 -14.16 19.64
CA VAL A 125 7.37 -14.79 20.89
C VAL A 125 8.32 -14.59 22.08
N ASP A 126 9.47 -13.96 21.87
CA ASP A 126 10.52 -13.79 22.90
C ASP A 126 10.18 -12.68 23.92
N ALA A 127 9.37 -11.71 23.55
CA ALA A 127 8.98 -10.61 24.42
C ALA A 127 7.55 -10.13 24.12
N PRO A 128 6.87 -9.52 25.11
CA PRO A 128 5.57 -8.94 24.89
C PRO A 128 5.64 -7.78 23.88
N VAL A 129 4.47 -7.45 23.31
CA VAL A 129 4.29 -6.37 22.33
C VAL A 129 3.46 -5.26 22.96
N SER A 130 3.78 -4.02 22.63
CA SER A 130 3.06 -2.83 23.13
C SER A 130 3.31 -1.61 22.24
N GLY A 131 2.58 -0.54 22.49
CA GLY A 131 2.76 0.76 21.87
C GLY A 131 1.62 1.17 20.96
N MET A 132 1.60 2.43 20.58
CA MET A 132 0.58 2.97 19.67
C MET A 132 0.94 2.69 18.23
N VAL A 133 -0.04 2.28 17.46
CA VAL A 133 0.05 2.05 16.02
C VAL A 133 -1.10 2.72 15.29
N MET A 134 -0.89 3.02 14.03
CA MET A 134 -1.94 3.46 13.10
C MET A 134 -2.29 2.29 12.18
N GLY A 135 -3.55 1.88 12.14
CA GLY A 135 -4.05 1.02 11.08
C GLY A 135 -4.35 1.84 9.84
N ILE A 136 -4.07 1.33 8.66
CA ILE A 136 -4.43 1.97 7.40
C ILE A 136 -4.73 0.92 6.34
N ASP A 137 -5.72 1.22 5.51
CA ASP A 137 -6.06 0.44 4.33
C ASP A 137 -6.48 1.37 3.19
N ILE A 138 -6.24 0.96 1.94
CA ILE A 138 -6.59 1.74 0.75
C ILE A 138 -7.33 0.91 -0.27
N GLU A 139 -8.36 1.53 -0.89
CA GLU A 139 -8.98 0.98 -2.07
C GLU A 139 -8.46 1.67 -3.32
N THR A 140 -8.25 0.89 -4.37
CA THR A 140 -7.59 1.34 -5.58
C THR A 140 -8.29 0.82 -6.83
N THR A 141 -8.08 1.50 -7.95
CA THR A 141 -8.66 1.11 -9.24
C THR A 141 -7.85 0.06 -10.02
N ASP A 142 -6.66 -0.29 -9.53
CA ASP A 142 -5.77 -1.30 -10.11
C ASP A 142 -4.92 -1.92 -9.01
N ARG A 143 -4.31 -3.07 -9.27
CA ARG A 143 -3.31 -3.69 -8.40
C ARG A 143 -1.91 -3.10 -8.61
N ASP A 144 -1.68 -2.47 -9.74
CA ASP A 144 -0.43 -1.82 -10.11
C ASP A 144 -0.52 -0.32 -9.79
N PRO A 145 0.27 0.20 -8.83
CA PRO A 145 0.22 1.60 -8.45
C PRO A 145 0.61 2.55 -9.59
N ALA A 146 1.27 2.08 -10.63
CA ALA A 146 1.59 2.91 -11.79
C ALA A 146 0.40 3.09 -12.75
N ARG A 147 -0.65 2.30 -12.63
CA ARG A 147 -1.80 2.30 -13.55
C ARG A 147 -3.09 2.77 -12.94
N GLY A 148 -3.17 2.81 -11.62
CA GLY A 148 -4.41 3.05 -10.91
C GLY A 148 -4.41 4.33 -10.09
N TYR A 149 -5.51 4.49 -9.38
CA TYR A 149 -5.79 5.62 -8.49
C TYR A 149 -6.13 5.08 -7.10
N ILE A 150 -5.71 5.78 -6.06
CA ILE A 150 -6.25 5.60 -4.71
C ILE A 150 -7.60 6.30 -4.68
N ILE A 151 -8.66 5.55 -4.39
CA ILE A 151 -10.05 6.05 -4.36
C ILE A 151 -10.65 6.08 -2.98
N ASN A 152 -10.10 5.32 -2.05
CA ASN A 152 -10.49 5.38 -0.64
C ASN A 152 -9.25 5.18 0.25
N VAL A 153 -9.25 5.82 1.40
CA VAL A 153 -8.30 5.59 2.48
C VAL A 153 -9.08 5.53 3.76
N GLY A 154 -8.90 4.45 4.52
CA GLY A 154 -9.36 4.31 5.90
C GLY A 154 -8.18 4.26 6.84
N LEU A 155 -8.26 4.93 7.98
CA LEU A 155 -7.25 4.84 9.02
C LEU A 155 -7.86 5.07 10.40
N GLU A 156 -7.27 4.46 11.40
CA GLU A 156 -7.53 4.69 12.82
C GLU A 156 -6.32 4.29 13.66
N PHE A 157 -6.37 4.61 14.93
CA PHE A 157 -5.27 4.35 15.87
C PHE A 157 -5.72 3.35 16.93
N THR A 158 -4.76 2.57 17.44
CA THR A 158 -4.96 1.74 18.63
C THR A 158 -3.67 1.64 19.43
N THR A 159 -3.81 1.44 20.72
CA THR A 159 -2.68 1.00 21.57
C THR A 159 -2.66 -0.52 21.61
N ILE A 160 -1.48 -1.10 21.44
CA ILE A 160 -1.29 -2.56 21.57
C ILE A 160 -1.26 -2.91 23.07
N GLU A 161 -2.45 -3.13 23.64
CA GLU A 161 -2.64 -3.51 25.04
C GLU A 161 -3.96 -4.27 25.20
N SER A 162 -4.10 -4.94 26.35
CA SER A 162 -5.32 -5.73 26.62
C SER A 162 -6.54 -4.84 26.77
N GLY A 163 -7.60 -5.14 26.03
CA GLY A 163 -8.87 -4.41 26.07
C GLY A 163 -8.86 -3.05 25.37
N ALA A 164 -7.78 -2.71 24.66
CA ALA A 164 -7.72 -1.50 23.85
C ALA A 164 -8.82 -1.49 22.77
N LYS A 165 -9.25 -0.28 22.43
CA LYS A 165 -10.18 -0.01 21.32
C LYS A 165 -9.54 0.96 20.37
N SER A 166 -9.85 0.81 19.09
CA SER A 166 -9.49 1.79 18.08
C SER A 166 -10.17 3.13 18.35
N HIS A 167 -9.51 4.20 17.93
CA HIS A 167 -9.96 5.57 18.11
C HIS A 167 -9.46 6.46 16.97
N ASP A 168 -9.98 7.68 16.88
CA ASP A 168 -9.62 8.67 15.86
C ASP A 168 -9.74 8.10 14.43
N ALA A 169 -10.87 7.46 14.16
CA ALA A 169 -11.17 6.85 12.88
C ALA A 169 -11.44 7.90 11.80
N HIS A 170 -10.82 7.74 10.64
CA HIS A 170 -10.97 8.59 9.48
C HIS A 170 -11.17 7.76 8.22
N ALA A 171 -12.10 8.19 7.37
CA ALA A 171 -12.28 7.65 6.03
C ALA A 171 -12.40 8.79 5.02
N ALA A 172 -11.75 8.64 3.87
CA ALA A 172 -11.82 9.61 2.80
C ALA A 172 -11.94 8.93 1.44
N TYR A 173 -12.83 9.47 0.58
CA TYR A 173 -12.96 9.09 -0.82
C TYR A 173 -12.30 10.13 -1.71
N PHE A 174 -11.74 9.69 -2.84
CA PHE A 174 -11.01 10.52 -3.76
C PHE A 174 -11.55 10.43 -5.17
N GLY A 175 -11.50 11.54 -5.88
CA GLY A 175 -12.03 11.66 -7.24
C GLY A 175 -11.25 10.86 -8.27
N LEU A 176 -11.97 10.49 -9.31
CA LEU A 176 -11.47 9.85 -10.51
C LEU A 176 -11.68 10.75 -11.74
N PRO A 177 -10.92 10.52 -12.83
CA PRO A 177 -11.21 11.15 -14.10
C PRO A 177 -12.64 10.88 -14.57
N GLN A 178 -13.27 11.90 -15.20
CA GLN A 178 -14.68 11.90 -15.64
C GLN A 178 -15.05 10.69 -16.51
N MET A 179 -14.09 10.13 -17.25
CA MET A 179 -14.34 8.95 -18.08
C MET A 179 -14.87 7.74 -17.30
N TYR A 180 -14.60 7.65 -16.01
CA TYR A 180 -15.08 6.54 -15.17
C TYR A 180 -16.56 6.65 -14.79
N GLU A 181 -17.20 7.80 -15.01
CA GLU A 181 -18.65 7.91 -14.92
C GLU A 181 -19.37 6.94 -15.87
N GLN A 182 -18.90 6.85 -17.10
CA GLN A 182 -19.50 5.98 -18.11
C GLN A 182 -18.95 4.56 -18.10
N LYS A 183 -17.65 4.41 -17.80
CA LYS A 183 -16.98 3.10 -17.78
C LYS A 183 -17.21 2.31 -16.50
N GLY A 184 -17.69 2.96 -15.44
CA GLY A 184 -17.75 2.40 -14.10
C GLY A 184 -16.41 2.49 -13.37
N VAL A 185 -16.45 2.44 -12.04
CA VAL A 185 -15.27 2.41 -11.19
C VAL A 185 -14.61 1.02 -11.30
N PRO A 186 -13.34 0.92 -11.68
CA PRO A 186 -12.67 -0.37 -11.77
C PRO A 186 -12.62 -1.08 -10.41
N LEU A 187 -12.71 -2.40 -10.41
CA LEU A 187 -12.73 -3.26 -9.22
C LEU A 187 -13.92 -3.02 -8.26
N ALA A 188 -14.98 -2.34 -8.70
CA ALA A 188 -16.19 -2.12 -7.90
C ALA A 188 -16.90 -3.41 -7.47
N ASP A 189 -16.66 -4.52 -8.14
CA ASP A 189 -17.08 -5.85 -7.72
C ASP A 189 -16.38 -6.32 -6.43
N ILE A 190 -15.22 -5.76 -6.11
CA ILE A 190 -14.46 -6.03 -4.89
C ILE A 190 -14.85 -5.02 -3.81
N HIS A 191 -14.45 -3.75 -3.96
CA HIS A 191 -14.59 -2.69 -2.93
C HIS A 191 -15.96 -2.00 -2.89
N LYS A 192 -16.88 -2.30 -3.80
CA LYS A 192 -18.26 -1.76 -3.88
C LYS A 192 -18.36 -0.24 -4.07
N ILE A 193 -17.26 0.49 -4.19
CA ILE A 193 -17.25 1.95 -4.41
C ILE A 193 -17.80 2.24 -5.81
N GLN A 194 -18.77 3.14 -5.89
CA GLN A 194 -19.42 3.54 -7.13
C GLN A 194 -18.99 4.95 -7.54
N TRP A 195 -19.33 5.36 -8.76
CA TRP A 195 -19.04 6.72 -9.23
C TRP A 195 -19.60 7.79 -8.30
N SER A 196 -20.81 7.60 -7.78
CA SER A 196 -21.45 8.52 -6.83
C SER A 196 -20.64 8.77 -5.55
N ASP A 197 -19.77 7.83 -5.16
CA ASP A 197 -18.95 7.96 -3.95
C ASP A 197 -17.71 8.83 -4.20
N VAL A 198 -17.26 8.92 -5.43
CA VAL A 198 -16.01 9.60 -5.85
C VAL A 198 -16.27 10.84 -6.70
N GLU A 199 -17.46 11.02 -7.24
CA GLU A 199 -17.85 12.15 -8.08
C GLU A 199 -17.60 13.49 -7.37
N GLY A 200 -17.01 14.44 -8.11
CA GLY A 200 -16.74 15.78 -7.61
C GLY A 200 -15.70 15.87 -6.50
N LYS A 201 -15.12 14.76 -6.09
CA LYS A 201 -14.05 14.75 -5.09
C LYS A 201 -12.70 15.05 -5.72
N GLN A 202 -11.80 15.60 -4.92
CA GLN A 202 -10.43 15.85 -5.33
C GLN A 202 -9.66 14.53 -5.42
N PRO A 203 -8.90 14.25 -6.49
CA PRO A 203 -8.03 13.07 -6.58
C PRO A 203 -7.01 13.04 -5.43
N PHE A 204 -6.67 11.84 -4.95
CA PHE A 204 -5.71 11.67 -3.84
C PHE A 204 -4.38 12.42 -4.08
N ARG A 205 -3.83 12.34 -5.29
CA ARG A 205 -2.56 13.01 -5.66
C ARG A 205 -2.61 14.52 -5.55
N GLU A 206 -3.76 15.12 -5.74
CA GLU A 206 -3.97 16.56 -5.66
C GLU A 206 -4.28 17.02 -4.24
N ASN A 207 -4.79 16.15 -3.39
CA ASN A 207 -5.19 16.47 -2.02
C ASN A 207 -3.99 16.52 -1.07
N LYS A 208 -3.20 17.58 -1.17
CA LYS A 208 -1.96 17.74 -0.39
C LYS A 208 -2.21 17.85 1.13
N ALA A 209 -3.38 18.32 1.53
CA ALA A 209 -3.73 18.44 2.96
C ALA A 209 -3.87 17.04 3.59
N ILE A 210 -4.63 16.15 2.96
CA ILE A 210 -4.81 14.77 3.43
C ILE A 210 -3.48 14.00 3.36
N GLN A 211 -2.74 14.08 2.24
CA GLN A 211 -1.43 13.45 2.13
C GLN A 211 -0.49 13.86 3.27
N LYS A 212 -0.42 15.18 3.57
CA LYS A 212 0.41 15.70 4.66
C LYS A 212 -0.04 15.18 6.02
N ALA A 213 -1.34 15.10 6.28
CA ALA A 213 -1.88 14.58 7.54
C ALA A 213 -1.50 13.12 7.73
N ILE A 214 -1.73 12.26 6.71
CA ILE A 214 -1.38 10.84 6.73
C ILE A 214 0.13 10.66 6.91
N LEU A 215 0.95 11.39 6.13
CA LEU A 215 2.40 11.32 6.23
C LEU A 215 2.91 11.71 7.63
N THR A 216 2.31 12.74 8.24
CA THR A 216 2.66 13.18 9.60
C THR A 216 2.36 12.08 10.61
N ALA A 217 1.20 11.44 10.51
CA ALA A 217 0.82 10.32 11.37
C ALA A 217 1.77 9.12 11.20
N MET A 218 2.10 8.74 9.95
CA MET A 218 3.04 7.65 9.65
C MET A 218 4.48 7.93 10.13
N CYS A 219 4.87 9.20 10.22
CA CYS A 219 6.17 9.58 10.78
C CYS A 219 6.16 9.57 12.32
N ALA A 220 4.99 9.71 12.94
CA ALA A 220 4.85 9.71 14.39
C ALA A 220 4.65 8.29 14.97
N TYR A 221 3.96 7.42 14.23
CA TYR A 221 3.60 6.07 14.66
C TYR A 221 3.90 5.04 13.56
N PRO A 222 4.34 3.83 13.92
CA PRO A 222 4.33 2.71 12.97
C PRO A 222 2.93 2.52 12.41
N TYR A 223 2.80 2.19 11.13
CA TYR A 223 1.51 1.85 10.58
C TYR A 223 1.37 0.36 10.29
N MET A 224 0.19 -0.18 10.54
CA MET A 224 -0.21 -1.55 10.23
C MET A 224 -1.11 -1.56 9.01
N ALA A 225 -0.87 -2.51 8.10
CA ALA A 225 -1.75 -2.84 6.99
C ALA A 225 -1.72 -4.35 6.74
N HIS A 226 -2.81 -4.90 6.18
CA HIS A 226 -2.85 -6.33 5.86
C HIS A 226 -2.30 -6.58 4.45
N ASN A 227 -1.02 -6.93 4.37
CA ASN A 227 -0.15 -6.93 3.19
C ASN A 227 0.49 -5.55 2.92
N ALA A 228 1.06 -4.95 3.97
CA ALA A 228 1.58 -3.58 3.99
C ALA A 228 2.54 -3.20 2.83
N ALA A 229 3.11 -4.17 2.13
CA ALA A 229 3.87 -3.92 0.91
C ALA A 229 3.01 -3.35 -0.23
N PHE A 230 1.69 -3.57 -0.21
CA PHE A 230 0.76 -2.98 -1.16
C PHE A 230 0.63 -1.48 -0.87
N GLU A 231 0.25 -1.10 0.34
CA GLU A 231 0.12 0.30 0.76
C GLU A 231 1.44 1.05 0.60
N ASP A 232 2.55 0.45 1.03
CA ASP A 232 3.89 1.03 0.90
C ASP A 232 4.22 1.37 -0.57
N SER A 233 3.91 0.48 -1.51
CA SER A 233 4.16 0.75 -2.93
C SER A 233 3.27 1.84 -3.53
N TRP A 234 2.01 1.92 -3.09
CA TRP A 234 1.10 2.98 -3.52
C TRP A 234 1.51 4.34 -2.97
N PHE A 235 1.84 4.43 -1.68
CA PHE A 235 2.29 5.68 -1.08
C PHE A 235 3.64 6.15 -1.60
N MET A 236 4.55 5.23 -1.93
CA MET A 236 5.81 5.55 -2.60
C MET A 236 5.60 6.34 -3.90
N LEU A 237 4.54 6.03 -4.65
CA LEU A 237 4.27 6.63 -5.95
C LEU A 237 3.29 7.80 -5.88
N HIS A 238 2.34 7.78 -4.95
CA HIS A 238 1.21 8.70 -4.94
C HIS A 238 1.22 9.74 -3.83
N MET A 239 2.09 9.60 -2.81
CA MET A 239 2.14 10.49 -1.67
C MET A 239 3.44 11.30 -1.64
N ASP A 240 3.33 12.62 -1.71
CA ASP A 240 4.48 13.51 -1.66
C ASP A 240 5.23 13.39 -0.33
N GLY A 241 6.54 13.26 -0.40
CA GLY A 241 7.41 13.15 0.77
C GLY A 241 7.47 11.76 1.42
N TYR A 242 6.62 10.82 1.01
CA TYR A 242 6.62 9.47 1.58
C TYR A 242 7.94 8.74 1.30
N ALA A 243 8.41 8.75 0.07
CA ALA A 243 9.63 8.05 -0.33
C ALA A 243 10.86 8.56 0.43
N GLU A 244 10.99 9.86 0.64
CA GLU A 244 12.08 10.45 1.42
C GLU A 244 11.99 10.05 2.89
N ALA A 245 10.80 10.12 3.48
CA ALA A 245 10.57 9.73 4.86
C ALA A 245 10.83 8.22 5.07
N ARG A 246 10.42 7.40 4.13
CA ARG A 246 10.61 5.94 4.14
C ARG A 246 12.10 5.57 4.05
N ARG A 247 12.84 6.16 3.11
CA ARG A 247 14.30 5.98 2.99
C ARG A 247 15.07 6.48 4.21
N ALA A 248 14.61 7.59 4.80
CA ALA A 248 15.19 8.11 6.04
C ALA A 248 14.85 7.25 7.28
N GLY A 249 14.09 6.18 7.13
CA GLY A 249 13.68 5.30 8.23
C GLY A 249 12.65 5.89 9.19
N ARG A 250 12.03 7.03 8.83
CA ARG A 250 11.01 7.69 9.66
C ARG A 250 9.65 7.01 9.59
N ILE A 251 9.39 6.26 8.51
CA ILE A 251 8.18 5.49 8.33
C ILE A 251 8.49 4.01 8.53
N LEU A 252 7.67 3.33 9.30
CA LEU A 252 7.78 1.91 9.58
C LEU A 252 6.46 1.21 9.27
N PRO A 253 6.35 0.52 8.12
CA PRO A 253 5.24 -0.37 7.84
C PRO A 253 5.35 -1.66 8.65
N ILE A 254 4.22 -2.13 9.16
CA ILE A 254 4.05 -3.40 9.85
C ILE A 254 3.05 -4.23 9.06
N ASP A 255 3.49 -5.36 8.51
CA ASP A 255 2.63 -6.26 7.74
C ASP A 255 1.92 -7.24 8.66
N THR A 256 0.63 -7.03 8.91
CA THR A 256 -0.17 -7.89 9.78
C THR A 256 -0.38 -9.29 9.18
N ARG A 257 -0.31 -9.43 7.88
CA ARG A 257 -0.33 -10.74 7.21
C ARG A 257 0.95 -11.54 7.48
N ASP A 258 2.12 -10.86 7.57
CA ASP A 258 3.36 -11.49 8.00
C ASP A 258 3.28 -11.90 9.48
N ILE A 259 2.72 -11.05 10.36
CA ILE A 259 2.46 -11.38 11.76
C ILE A 259 1.59 -12.65 11.85
N CYS A 260 0.44 -12.68 11.18
CA CYS A 260 -0.44 -13.85 11.14
C CYS A 260 0.34 -15.13 10.75
N ARG A 261 1.16 -15.08 9.71
CA ARG A 261 1.95 -16.23 9.25
C ARG A 261 2.98 -16.72 10.26
N ARG A 262 3.47 -15.84 11.12
CA ARG A 262 4.52 -16.15 12.09
C ARG A 262 4.00 -16.66 13.41
N ILE A 263 2.93 -16.06 13.92
CA ILE A 263 2.47 -16.34 15.28
C ILE A 263 1.21 -17.21 15.32
N ASP A 264 0.39 -17.26 14.27
CA ASP A 264 -0.76 -18.15 14.20
C ASP A 264 -0.33 -19.57 13.76
N PRO A 265 -0.33 -20.56 14.67
CA PRO A 265 0.11 -21.91 14.33
C PRO A 265 -0.82 -22.60 13.34
N GLU A 266 -2.10 -22.21 13.27
CA GLU A 266 -3.06 -22.81 12.37
C GLU A 266 -2.74 -22.51 10.89
N VAL A 267 -2.15 -21.36 10.60
CA VAL A 267 -1.73 -20.99 9.23
C VAL A 267 -0.76 -22.01 8.63
N ARG A 268 0.05 -22.68 9.46
CA ARG A 268 1.03 -23.67 9.01
C ARG A 268 0.41 -25.02 8.71
N THR A 269 -0.73 -25.33 9.30
CA THR A 269 -1.43 -26.62 9.20
C THR A 269 -2.52 -26.61 8.14
N LEU A 270 -3.07 -25.44 7.83
CA LEU A 270 -4.14 -25.26 6.86
C LEU A 270 -3.60 -25.30 5.40
N PRO A 271 -4.39 -25.81 4.44
CA PRO A 271 -4.04 -25.79 3.04
C PRO A 271 -3.78 -24.36 2.53
N ARG A 272 -2.75 -24.16 1.72
CA ARG A 272 -2.38 -22.83 1.19
C ARG A 272 -3.45 -22.23 0.28
N ASP A 273 -4.17 -23.04 -0.45
CA ASP A 273 -5.27 -22.66 -1.34
C ASP A 273 -6.49 -22.13 -0.58
N SER A 274 -6.66 -22.52 0.70
CA SER A 274 -7.67 -21.96 1.58
C SER A 274 -7.36 -20.52 2.05
N ARG A 275 -6.23 -19.94 1.63
CA ARG A 275 -5.76 -18.58 1.99
C ARG A 275 -5.78 -18.32 3.52
N PRO A 276 -5.16 -19.16 4.33
CA PRO A 276 -5.32 -19.09 5.79
C PRO A 276 -4.83 -17.77 6.42
N ALA A 277 -3.95 -17.04 5.74
CA ALA A 277 -3.47 -15.73 6.18
C ALA A 277 -4.17 -14.54 5.47
N SER A 278 -5.36 -14.72 4.87
CA SER A 278 -6.21 -13.57 4.52
C SER A 278 -6.84 -12.96 5.78
N LEU A 279 -7.15 -11.68 5.75
CA LEU A 279 -7.75 -11.00 6.89
C LEU A 279 -9.05 -11.69 7.32
N GLU A 280 -9.94 -11.96 6.37
CA GLU A 280 -11.22 -12.63 6.62
C GLU A 280 -11.07 -13.98 7.34
N ASN A 281 -10.17 -14.85 6.86
CA ASN A 281 -9.98 -16.16 7.47
C ASN A 281 -9.27 -16.07 8.83
N TRP A 282 -8.36 -15.12 9.00
CA TRP A 282 -7.70 -14.87 10.28
C TRP A 282 -8.70 -14.31 11.29
N ALA A 283 -9.50 -13.31 10.92
CA ALA A 283 -10.54 -12.71 11.76
C ALA A 283 -11.59 -13.74 12.22
N ARG A 284 -12.01 -14.64 11.34
CA ARG A 284 -12.90 -15.75 11.72
C ARG A 284 -12.28 -16.66 12.76
N ARG A 285 -11.00 -17.02 12.63
CA ARG A 285 -10.30 -17.84 13.63
C ARG A 285 -10.15 -17.14 14.96
N ARG A 286 -9.98 -15.81 14.95
CA ARG A 286 -9.87 -14.99 16.19
C ARG A 286 -11.22 -14.55 16.74
N GLY A 287 -12.32 -14.86 16.07
CA GLY A 287 -13.67 -14.52 16.50
C GLY A 287 -14.03 -13.03 16.34
N THR A 288 -13.23 -12.26 15.61
CA THR A 288 -13.48 -10.84 15.31
C THR A 288 -14.39 -10.64 14.11
N LEU A 289 -14.58 -11.66 13.30
CA LEU A 289 -15.57 -11.70 12.21
C LEU A 289 -16.51 -12.90 12.44
N ALA A 290 -17.81 -12.64 12.45
CA ALA A 290 -18.79 -13.68 12.70
C ALA A 290 -18.89 -14.71 11.56
N ALA A 291 -19.34 -15.93 11.89
CA ALA A 291 -19.58 -16.94 10.88
C ALA A 291 -20.71 -16.47 9.91
N GLY A 292 -20.40 -16.43 8.63
CA GLY A 292 -21.34 -15.96 7.60
C GLY A 292 -21.20 -14.47 7.24
N GLU A 293 -20.40 -13.70 7.96
CA GLU A 293 -19.99 -12.36 7.54
C GLU A 293 -18.78 -12.43 6.64
N SER A 294 -18.61 -11.44 5.78
CA SER A 294 -17.46 -11.28 4.90
C SER A 294 -16.79 -9.94 5.15
N GLU A 295 -15.50 -9.88 4.86
CA GLU A 295 -14.73 -8.65 4.74
C GLU A 295 -15.45 -7.69 3.78
N ARG A 296 -15.52 -6.41 4.13
CA ARG A 296 -16.31 -5.43 3.37
C ARG A 296 -15.57 -4.82 2.21
N HIS A 297 -14.26 -4.90 2.23
CA HIS A 297 -13.39 -4.21 1.26
C HIS A 297 -13.70 -2.71 1.19
N LEU A 298 -13.72 -2.08 2.36
CA LEU A 298 -13.85 -0.65 2.57
C LEU A 298 -12.82 -0.21 3.59
N GLY A 299 -11.90 0.65 3.20
CA GLY A 299 -10.70 0.97 3.95
C GLY A 299 -10.84 1.05 5.47
N LEU A 300 -11.81 1.83 5.99
CA LEU A 300 -11.98 1.94 7.45
C LEU A 300 -12.54 0.66 8.11
N ASP A 301 -13.49 -0.02 7.47
CA ASP A 301 -14.05 -1.26 8.01
C ASP A 301 -12.99 -2.36 8.08
N ASP A 302 -12.10 -2.43 7.08
CA ASP A 302 -11.02 -3.41 7.03
C ASP A 302 -9.90 -3.06 8.02
N VAL A 303 -9.65 -1.77 8.27
CA VAL A 303 -8.73 -1.33 9.33
C VAL A 303 -9.24 -1.74 10.72
N ASP A 304 -10.51 -1.48 11.04
CA ASP A 304 -11.10 -1.87 12.34
C ASP A 304 -11.03 -3.39 12.53
N LEU A 305 -11.44 -4.15 11.52
CA LEU A 305 -11.34 -5.61 11.54
C LEU A 305 -9.89 -6.09 11.72
N MET A 306 -8.94 -5.49 11.03
CA MET A 306 -7.53 -5.83 11.10
C MET A 306 -6.96 -5.58 12.51
N LEU A 307 -7.19 -4.38 13.07
CA LEU A 307 -6.66 -4.02 14.39
C LEU A 307 -7.29 -4.88 15.48
N ALA A 308 -8.61 -5.10 15.43
CA ALA A 308 -9.29 -6.01 16.37
C ALA A 308 -8.71 -7.43 16.27
N THR A 309 -8.42 -7.93 15.06
CA THR A 309 -7.88 -9.27 14.84
C THR A 309 -6.44 -9.39 15.35
N VAL A 310 -5.61 -8.37 15.15
CA VAL A 310 -4.25 -8.31 15.69
C VAL A 310 -4.25 -8.36 17.22
N LEU A 311 -5.09 -7.54 17.86
CA LEU A 311 -5.22 -7.52 19.32
C LEU A 311 -5.71 -8.87 19.87
N ALA A 312 -6.70 -9.49 19.21
CA ALA A 312 -7.20 -10.81 19.58
C ALA A 312 -6.10 -11.89 19.46
N GLU A 313 -5.31 -11.87 18.38
CA GLU A 313 -4.18 -12.80 18.20
C GLU A 313 -3.13 -12.61 19.29
N PHE A 314 -2.68 -11.37 19.55
CA PHE A 314 -1.69 -11.10 20.57
C PHE A 314 -2.19 -11.50 21.97
N SER A 315 -3.47 -11.26 22.27
CA SER A 315 -4.11 -11.69 23.52
C SER A 315 -4.12 -13.21 23.65
N GLU A 316 -4.54 -13.93 22.61
CA GLU A 316 -4.59 -15.40 22.62
C GLU A 316 -3.20 -16.03 22.78
N ARG A 317 -2.15 -15.36 22.29
CA ARG A 317 -0.76 -15.80 22.44
C ARG A 317 -0.10 -15.31 23.73
N ASN A 318 -0.81 -14.63 24.61
CA ASN A 318 -0.26 -14.02 25.83
C ASN A 318 0.93 -13.09 25.54
N MET A 319 0.86 -12.35 24.44
CA MET A 319 1.92 -11.44 24.00
C MET A 319 1.67 -9.99 24.43
N LEU A 320 0.50 -9.63 24.96
CA LEU A 320 0.21 -8.30 25.48
C LEU A 320 0.79 -8.12 26.87
N GLU A 321 1.25 -6.90 27.19
CA GLU A 321 1.69 -6.51 28.55
C GLU A 321 0.51 -6.45 29.51
#